data_019d611c61eaf6ad9ec3e8e5e52832e8
#
_entry.id   019d611c61eaf6ad9ec3e8e5e52832e8
#
_cell.length_a   1.000
_cell.length_b   1.000
_cell.length_c   1.000
_cell.angle_alpha   90.00
_cell.angle_beta   90.00
_cell.angle_gamma   90.00
#
_symmetry.space_group_name_H-M   'P 1'
#
loop_
_entity.id
_entity.type
_entity.pdbx_description
1 polymer ?
#
loop_
_entity_poly.entity_id
_entity_poly.type
_entity_poly.pdbx_seq_one_letter_code
_entity_poly.pdbx_strand_id
1 'polypeptide(L)'
;MLAGHSAGGHLVCRMLCEGMLPKHVSDRLKRVVPISPLADLQPLIFTDLNSDLNLSLESAISESPVCHKPLAVNTRVWVGEHERPAFLHQAEILSEKWQCGLNIQPDAHHFDIIDQLLNPKSDMCKYLFQKV
;
A
#
# COMPACT_ATOMS: atom_id res chain seq x y z
N MET A 1 7.74 0.62 -12.32
CA MET A 1 6.53 0.61 -11.45
C MET A 1 6.65 -0.49 -10.41
N LEU A 2 5.93 -0.33 -9.30
CA LEU A 2 5.73 -1.36 -8.29
C LEU A 2 4.24 -1.47 -8.00
N ALA A 3 3.76 -2.70 -7.78
CA ALA A 3 2.44 -2.95 -7.24
C ALA A 3 2.54 -4.10 -6.24
N GLY A 4 1.70 -4.09 -5.23
CA GLY A 4 1.68 -5.14 -4.22
C GLY A 4 0.35 -5.15 -3.49
N HIS A 5 -0.13 -6.35 -3.13
CA HIS A 5 -1.41 -6.55 -2.48
C HIS A 5 -1.20 -7.00 -1.02
N SER A 6 -2.01 -6.48 -0.11
CA SER A 6 -2.02 -6.86 1.32
C SER A 6 -0.65 -6.67 1.97
N ALA A 7 0.02 -7.73 2.44
CA ALA A 7 1.41 -7.70 2.92
C ALA A 7 2.38 -7.22 1.83
N GLY A 8 2.14 -7.58 0.55
CA GLY A 8 2.87 -7.02 -0.59
C GLY A 8 2.61 -5.52 -0.78
N GLY A 9 1.40 -5.06 -0.43
CA GLY A 9 1.05 -3.64 -0.38
C GLY A 9 1.88 -2.89 0.66
N HIS A 10 2.03 -3.46 1.86
CA HIS A 10 2.94 -2.96 2.89
C HIS A 10 4.39 -2.91 2.38
N LEU A 11 4.87 -3.99 1.77
CA LEU A 11 6.24 -4.06 1.27
C LEU A 11 6.54 -2.96 0.26
N VAL A 12 5.66 -2.72 -0.72
CA VAL A 12 5.90 -1.67 -1.72
C VAL A 12 5.82 -0.27 -1.10
N CYS A 13 5.01 -0.07 -0.06
CA CYS A 13 5.02 1.18 0.71
C CYS A 13 6.35 1.36 1.44
N ARG A 14 6.86 0.31 2.11
CA ARG A 14 8.16 0.38 2.80
C ARG A 14 9.29 0.70 1.83
N MET A 15 9.27 0.14 0.61
CA MET A 15 10.26 0.48 -0.43
C MET A 15 10.24 1.95 -0.84
N LEU A 16 9.11 2.64 -0.66
CA LEU A 16 9.00 4.09 -0.91
C LEU A 16 9.48 4.96 0.25
N CYS A 17 9.68 4.42 1.44
CA CYS A 17 10.17 5.21 2.57
C CYS A 17 11.61 5.66 2.30
N GLU A 18 11.94 6.90 2.69
CA GLU A 18 13.27 7.47 2.50
C GLU A 18 14.35 6.54 3.09
N GLY A 19 15.42 6.32 2.34
CA GLY A 19 16.56 5.48 2.74
C GLY A 19 16.43 3.99 2.47
N MET A 20 15.25 3.49 2.06
CA MET A 20 15.04 2.05 1.82
C MET A 20 15.61 1.57 0.48
N LEU A 21 15.60 2.40 -0.54
CA LEU A 21 16.10 2.03 -1.86
C LEU A 21 17.36 2.81 -2.22
N PRO A 22 18.36 2.16 -2.87
CA PRO A 22 19.48 2.88 -3.47
C PRO A 22 18.97 3.89 -4.51
N LYS A 23 19.62 5.05 -4.59
CA LYS A 23 19.18 6.14 -5.47
C LYS A 23 19.00 5.72 -6.92
N HIS A 24 19.90 4.92 -7.48
CA HIS A 24 19.80 4.44 -8.87
C HIS A 24 18.60 3.53 -9.13
N VAL A 25 17.99 2.94 -8.06
CA VAL A 25 16.76 2.16 -8.14
C VAL A 25 15.54 3.07 -8.00
N SER A 26 15.55 3.95 -6.99
CA SER A 26 14.44 4.88 -6.76
C SER A 26 14.20 5.83 -7.92
N ASP A 27 15.24 6.32 -8.59
CA ASP A 27 15.14 7.19 -9.77
C ASP A 27 14.41 6.53 -10.96
N ARG A 28 14.35 5.21 -10.98
CA ARG A 28 13.64 4.42 -12.01
C ARG A 28 12.15 4.19 -11.68
N LEU A 29 11.74 4.44 -10.44
CA LEU A 29 10.36 4.30 -10.05
C LEU A 29 9.54 5.48 -10.57
N LYS A 30 8.49 5.17 -11.32
CA LYS A 30 7.58 6.17 -11.89
C LYS A 30 6.20 6.11 -11.26
N ARG A 31 5.76 4.92 -10.85
CA ARG A 31 4.46 4.67 -10.21
C ARG A 31 4.53 3.57 -9.21
N VAL A 32 3.73 3.70 -8.16
CA VAL A 32 3.52 2.67 -7.14
C VAL A 32 2.03 2.55 -6.82
N VAL A 33 1.55 1.32 -6.78
CA VAL A 33 0.17 0.98 -6.47
C VAL A 33 0.14 -0.01 -5.31
N PRO A 34 0.02 0.49 -4.07
CA PRO A 34 -0.34 -0.35 -2.95
C PRO A 34 -1.82 -0.74 -3.06
N ILE A 35 -2.11 -2.03 -3.02
CA ILE A 35 -3.47 -2.57 -3.09
C ILE A 35 -3.79 -3.15 -1.71
N SER A 36 -4.82 -2.62 -1.05
CA SER A 36 -5.23 -3.02 0.30
C SER A 36 -4.05 -3.13 1.27
N PRO A 37 -3.18 -2.11 1.35
CA PRO A 37 -1.94 -2.19 2.10
C PRO A 37 -2.17 -2.18 3.61
N LEU A 38 -1.19 -2.70 4.35
CA LEU A 38 -1.01 -2.39 5.76
C LEU A 38 -0.07 -1.17 5.87
N ALA A 39 -0.56 -0.10 6.46
CA ALA A 39 0.15 1.19 6.53
C ALA A 39 0.58 1.54 7.97
N ASP A 40 -0.23 1.16 8.96
CA ASP A 40 0.07 1.21 10.39
C ASP A 40 0.04 -0.21 10.96
N LEU A 41 1.16 -0.66 11.50
CA LEU A 41 1.28 -2.00 12.07
C LEU A 41 0.97 -2.06 13.57
N GLN A 42 0.80 -0.92 14.24
CA GLN A 42 0.55 -0.89 15.68
C GLN A 42 -0.70 -1.70 16.08
N PRO A 43 -1.82 -1.65 15.35
CA PRO A 43 -2.99 -2.47 15.68
C PRO A 43 -2.74 -3.97 15.62
N LEU A 44 -1.78 -4.44 14.82
CA LEU A 44 -1.45 -5.86 14.68
C LEU A 44 -0.83 -6.45 15.94
N ILE A 45 -0.23 -5.64 16.81
CA ILE A 45 0.35 -6.09 18.10
C ILE A 45 -0.70 -6.81 18.94
N PHE A 46 -1.97 -6.41 18.81
CA PHE A 46 -3.09 -6.91 19.60
C PHE A 46 -3.89 -8.01 18.89
N THR A 47 -3.38 -8.56 17.82
CA THR A 47 -4.02 -9.63 17.04
C THR A 47 -3.26 -10.95 17.17
N ASP A 48 -3.93 -12.06 16.85
CA ASP A 48 -3.31 -13.39 16.83
C ASP A 48 -2.14 -13.48 15.85
N LEU A 49 -2.14 -12.65 14.80
CA LEU A 49 -1.01 -12.56 13.85
C LEU A 49 0.31 -12.18 14.53
N ASN A 50 0.24 -11.50 15.68
CA ASN A 50 1.46 -11.10 16.36
C ASN A 50 2.23 -12.26 16.99
N SER A 51 1.60 -13.41 17.16
CA SER A 51 2.31 -14.63 17.56
C SER A 51 3.41 -15.04 16.57
N ASP A 52 3.18 -14.75 15.27
CA ASP A 52 4.12 -15.04 14.19
C ASP A 52 5.02 -13.84 13.87
N LEU A 53 4.46 -12.61 13.93
CA LEU A 53 5.17 -11.39 13.57
C LEU A 53 6.14 -10.91 14.65
N ASN A 54 5.88 -11.23 15.92
CA ASN A 54 6.66 -10.80 17.09
C ASN A 54 6.91 -9.26 17.12
N LEU A 55 5.90 -8.47 16.76
CA LEU A 55 6.00 -7.01 16.78
C LEU A 55 6.03 -6.50 18.22
N SER A 56 7.03 -5.67 18.53
CA SER A 56 7.00 -4.73 19.64
C SER A 56 6.40 -3.41 19.19
N LEU A 57 6.07 -2.52 20.13
CA LEU A 57 5.62 -1.17 19.77
C LEU A 57 6.67 -0.43 18.92
N GLU A 58 7.94 -0.55 19.29
CA GLU A 58 9.05 0.06 18.57
C GLU A 58 9.16 -0.46 17.13
N SER A 59 9.15 -1.80 16.92
CA SER A 59 9.22 -2.37 15.58
C SER A 59 7.96 -2.10 14.77
N ALA A 60 6.78 -2.09 15.38
CA ALA A 60 5.55 -1.73 14.69
C ALA A 60 5.58 -0.29 14.17
N ILE A 61 6.08 0.66 14.97
CA ILE A 61 6.23 2.06 14.54
C ILE A 61 7.29 2.16 13.43
N SER A 62 8.47 1.54 13.62
CA SER A 62 9.56 1.62 12.65
C SER A 62 9.22 0.99 11.30
N GLU A 63 8.34 -0.02 11.28
CA GLU A 63 7.91 -0.69 10.07
C GLU A 63 6.59 -0.18 9.49
N SER A 64 5.95 0.80 10.14
CA SER A 64 4.71 1.42 9.64
C SER A 64 4.99 2.50 8.59
N PRO A 65 4.58 2.31 7.32
CA PRO A 65 4.76 3.31 6.27
C PRO A 65 4.24 4.70 6.62
N VAL A 66 3.13 4.81 7.35
CA VAL A 66 2.54 6.10 7.76
C VAL A 66 3.44 6.92 8.68
N CYS A 67 4.43 6.29 9.32
CA CYS A 67 5.40 6.96 10.19
C CYS A 67 6.61 7.53 9.43
N HIS A 68 6.68 7.31 8.12
CA HIS A 68 7.81 7.71 7.29
C HIS A 68 7.40 8.63 6.15
N LYS A 69 8.36 9.47 5.74
CA LYS A 69 8.20 10.29 4.54
C LYS A 69 8.41 9.44 3.29
N PRO A 70 7.49 9.47 2.31
CA PRO A 70 7.65 8.75 1.07
C PRO A 70 8.59 9.49 0.10
N LEU A 71 9.22 8.73 -0.78
CA LEU A 71 9.86 9.26 -1.98
C LEU A 71 8.81 9.94 -2.87
N ALA A 72 9.23 10.98 -3.61
CA ALA A 72 8.38 11.71 -4.55
C ALA A 72 8.10 10.88 -5.82
N VAL A 73 7.32 9.81 -5.66
CA VAL A 73 6.89 8.91 -6.73
C VAL A 73 5.37 8.98 -6.86
N ASN A 74 4.86 8.94 -8.08
CA ASN A 74 3.41 8.95 -8.30
C ASN A 74 2.78 7.69 -7.68
N THR A 75 2.12 7.87 -6.56
CA THR A 75 1.55 6.79 -5.74
C THR A 75 0.03 6.92 -5.70
N ARG A 76 -0.66 5.80 -5.85
CA ARG A 76 -2.11 5.72 -5.68
C ARG A 76 -2.50 4.43 -4.99
N VAL A 77 -3.16 4.56 -3.86
CA VAL A 77 -3.67 3.43 -3.06
C VAL A 77 -4.97 2.92 -3.67
N TRP A 78 -5.14 1.60 -3.74
CA TRP A 78 -6.39 0.93 -4.06
C TRP A 78 -6.88 0.11 -2.89
N VAL A 79 -8.19 0.14 -2.62
CA VAL A 79 -8.85 -0.69 -1.61
C VAL A 79 -10.25 -1.05 -2.11
N GLY A 80 -10.74 -2.24 -1.78
CA GLY A 80 -12.10 -2.68 -2.15
C GLY A 80 -13.15 -2.06 -1.23
N GLU A 81 -14.29 -1.68 -1.78
CA GLU A 81 -15.41 -1.10 -1.03
C GLU A 81 -15.96 -2.05 0.06
N HIS A 82 -15.96 -3.36 -0.23
CA HIS A 82 -16.47 -4.39 0.67
C HIS A 82 -15.37 -5.05 1.53
N GLU A 83 -14.22 -4.39 1.68
CA GLU A 83 -13.20 -4.85 2.60
C GLU A 83 -13.60 -4.58 4.06
N ARG A 84 -12.92 -5.26 4.99
CA ARG A 84 -13.11 -4.97 6.41
C ARG A 84 -12.78 -3.52 6.70
N PRO A 85 -13.51 -2.85 7.60
CA PRO A 85 -13.25 -1.44 7.95
C PRO A 85 -11.80 -1.13 8.28
N ALA A 86 -11.07 -2.10 8.86
CA ALA A 86 -9.65 -1.95 9.15
C ALA A 86 -8.81 -1.69 7.89
N PHE A 87 -9.08 -2.38 6.76
CA PHE A 87 -8.34 -2.16 5.52
C PHE A 87 -8.70 -0.84 4.85
N LEU A 88 -9.98 -0.44 4.88
CA LEU A 88 -10.41 0.88 4.43
C LEU A 88 -9.67 1.97 5.20
N HIS A 89 -9.65 1.87 6.52
CA HIS A 89 -8.94 2.80 7.39
C HIS A 89 -7.42 2.84 7.09
N GLN A 90 -6.78 1.68 6.89
CA GLN A 90 -5.35 1.60 6.53
C GLN A 90 -5.05 2.34 5.23
N ALA A 91 -5.93 2.19 4.22
CA ALA A 91 -5.78 2.88 2.93
C ALA A 91 -5.99 4.39 3.07
N GLU A 92 -6.98 4.81 3.85
CA GLU A 92 -7.30 6.22 4.10
C GLU A 92 -6.15 6.93 4.81
N ILE A 93 -5.68 6.41 5.95
CA ILE A 93 -4.58 7.04 6.71
C ILE A 93 -3.28 7.13 5.89
N LEU A 94 -2.99 6.13 5.06
CA LEU A 94 -1.83 6.16 4.16
C LEU A 94 -1.97 7.28 3.13
N SER A 95 -3.13 7.34 2.47
CA SER A 95 -3.42 8.36 1.47
C SER A 95 -3.32 9.77 2.05
N GLU A 96 -3.88 10.00 3.23
CA GLU A 96 -3.82 11.28 3.93
C GLU A 96 -2.38 11.65 4.33
N LYS A 97 -1.66 10.74 4.98
CA LYS A 97 -0.28 10.98 5.45
C LYS A 97 0.70 11.24 4.31
N TRP A 98 0.55 10.53 3.21
CA TRP A 98 1.42 10.64 2.05
C TRP A 98 0.92 11.64 1.00
N GLN A 99 -0.27 12.22 1.21
CA GLN A 99 -0.93 13.14 0.27
C GLN A 99 -0.98 12.56 -1.15
N CYS A 100 -1.32 11.27 -1.24
CA CYS A 100 -1.40 10.54 -2.50
C CYS A 100 -2.84 10.15 -2.84
N GLY A 101 -3.07 9.69 -4.08
CA GLY A 101 -4.42 9.30 -4.52
C GLY A 101 -4.94 8.06 -3.81
N LEU A 102 -6.24 8.01 -3.56
CA LEU A 102 -6.99 6.86 -3.07
C LEU A 102 -8.08 6.49 -4.07
N ASN A 103 -8.16 5.21 -4.40
CA ASN A 103 -9.27 4.61 -5.16
C ASN A 103 -9.95 3.55 -4.30
N ILE A 104 -11.25 3.75 -4.05
CA ILE A 104 -12.11 2.72 -3.48
C ILE A 104 -12.78 2.00 -4.66
N GLN A 105 -12.45 0.72 -4.84
CA GLN A 105 -12.98 -0.08 -5.93
C GLN A 105 -14.40 -0.57 -5.60
N PRO A 106 -15.43 -0.15 -6.36
CA PRO A 106 -16.80 -0.62 -6.13
C PRO A 106 -16.90 -2.14 -6.22
N ASP A 107 -17.79 -2.71 -5.42
CA ASP A 107 -18.17 -4.14 -5.41
C ASP A 107 -17.00 -5.11 -5.17
N ALA A 108 -15.81 -4.63 -4.78
CA ALA A 108 -14.65 -5.46 -4.55
C ALA A 108 -14.39 -5.70 -3.06
N HIS A 109 -13.94 -6.91 -2.73
CA HIS A 109 -13.40 -7.28 -1.42
C HIS A 109 -11.90 -7.56 -1.48
N HIS A 110 -11.30 -7.89 -0.33
CA HIS A 110 -9.85 -8.01 -0.16
C HIS A 110 -9.16 -8.96 -1.16
N PHE A 111 -9.85 -10.02 -1.61
CA PHE A 111 -9.22 -11.04 -2.46
C PHE A 111 -9.49 -10.84 -3.95
N ASP A 112 -10.63 -10.31 -4.33
CA ASP A 112 -11.00 -10.12 -5.74
C ASP A 112 -10.62 -8.74 -6.31
N ILE A 113 -10.24 -7.79 -5.46
CA ILE A 113 -9.75 -6.49 -5.92
C ILE A 113 -8.59 -6.64 -6.92
N ILE A 114 -7.78 -7.68 -6.80
CA ILE A 114 -6.66 -7.96 -7.72
C ILE A 114 -7.13 -8.41 -9.11
N ASP A 115 -8.39 -8.84 -9.26
CA ASP A 115 -8.94 -9.23 -10.56
C ASP A 115 -9.01 -8.04 -11.53
N GLN A 116 -8.93 -6.80 -11.01
CA GLN A 116 -8.72 -5.62 -11.85
C GLN A 116 -7.48 -5.75 -12.76
N LEU A 117 -6.47 -6.51 -12.34
CA LEU A 117 -5.26 -6.74 -13.12
C LEU A 117 -5.47 -7.71 -14.29
N LEU A 118 -6.56 -8.47 -14.31
CA LEU A 118 -6.94 -9.36 -15.43
C LEU A 118 -7.52 -8.58 -16.63
N ASN A 119 -8.00 -7.36 -16.38
CA ASN A 119 -8.62 -6.53 -17.42
C ASN A 119 -7.71 -5.35 -17.79
N PRO A 120 -7.09 -5.36 -18.99
CA PRO A 120 -6.24 -4.25 -19.43
C PRO A 120 -6.96 -2.89 -19.53
N LYS A 121 -8.30 -2.91 -19.56
CA LYS A 121 -9.13 -1.70 -19.61
C LYS A 121 -9.59 -1.22 -18.24
N SER A 122 -9.27 -1.92 -17.17
CA SER A 122 -9.55 -1.47 -15.80
C SER A 122 -8.81 -0.16 -15.49
N ASP A 123 -9.34 0.61 -14.55
CA ASP A 123 -8.69 1.86 -14.16
C ASP A 123 -7.37 1.61 -13.44
N MET A 124 -7.23 0.48 -12.73
CA MET A 124 -5.97 0.06 -12.10
C MET A 124 -4.91 -0.24 -13.16
N CYS A 125 -5.24 -1.03 -14.20
CA CYS A 125 -4.32 -1.32 -15.30
C CYS A 125 -3.97 -0.05 -16.10
N LYS A 126 -4.96 0.78 -16.42
CA LYS A 126 -4.70 2.06 -17.08
C LYS A 126 -3.73 2.92 -16.28
N TYR A 127 -3.97 3.06 -14.98
CA TYR A 127 -3.07 3.83 -14.11
C TYR A 127 -1.66 3.24 -14.06
N LEU A 128 -1.53 1.92 -13.91
CA LEU A 128 -0.22 1.26 -13.87
C LEU A 128 0.58 1.43 -15.16
N PHE A 129 -0.07 1.24 -16.32
CA PHE A 129 0.58 1.16 -17.63
C PHE A 129 0.49 2.44 -18.47
N GLN A 130 -0.16 3.48 -17.97
CA GLN A 130 -0.20 4.77 -18.63
C GLN A 130 1.22 5.28 -18.90
N LYS A 131 1.50 5.71 -20.12
CA LYS A 131 2.79 6.36 -20.45
C LYS A 131 2.98 7.61 -19.58
N VAL A 132 4.16 7.74 -19.01
CA VAL A 132 4.60 8.92 -18.24
C VAL A 132 5.17 9.94 -19.19
#